data_e72924813f473d527277248214b1bf4d
#
_entry.id   e72924813f473d527277248214b1bf4d
#
_cell.length_a   1.000
_cell.length_b   1.000
_cell.length_c   1.000
_cell.angle_alpha   90.00
_cell.angle_beta   90.00
_cell.angle_gamma   90.00
#
_symmetry.space_group_name_H-M   'P 1'
#
loop_
_entity.id
_entity.type
_entity.pdbx_description
1 polymer ?
#
loop_
_entity_poly.entity_id
_entity_poly.type
_entity_poly.pdbx_seq_one_letter_code
_entity_poly.pdbx_strand_id
1 'polypeptide(L)'
;MITPRTTGERVCAFIETFCRCPEGRLVGKLMVLAPFQRKFILEIYDNPHTTSTALLSIARKNGKTALIASILLAHICGPVAKQNSQIISGAMSREQASLVFKLAVKMINFDQRLIAATRVVASSKQIFGLALNVEYKAISAEATTAHGLSPVLAILDEVGQIVGPTSPFVEAITSAQGAHEHPLLIAISTSAASDADMFSLWIDDALRSDDKHIVCHEYTASKDCDLLARDEWLKANPGM
;
A
#
# COMPACT_ATOMS: atom_id res chain seq x y z
N MET A 1 21.65 10.91 -15.61
CA MET A 1 20.61 10.57 -14.59
C MET A 1 21.28 10.61 -13.24
N ILE A 2 20.80 11.43 -12.30
CA ILE A 2 21.31 11.46 -10.93
C ILE A 2 20.90 10.14 -10.27
N THR A 3 21.86 9.37 -9.78
CA THR A 3 21.57 8.11 -9.07
C THR A 3 20.80 8.46 -7.79
N PRO A 4 19.65 7.86 -7.53
CA PRO A 4 18.90 8.09 -6.28
C PRO A 4 19.78 7.79 -5.06
N ARG A 5 19.80 8.69 -4.08
CA ARG A 5 20.67 8.58 -2.91
C ARG A 5 20.03 7.78 -1.79
N THR A 6 18.73 7.98 -1.55
CA THR A 6 17.98 7.35 -0.46
C THR A 6 17.19 6.13 -0.93
N THR A 7 16.70 5.32 0.01
CA THR A 7 15.84 4.16 -0.30
C THR A 7 14.52 4.62 -0.90
N GLY A 8 13.89 5.66 -0.34
CA GLY A 8 12.65 6.22 -0.86
C GLY A 8 12.82 6.77 -2.27
N GLU A 9 13.93 7.48 -2.55
CA GLU A 9 14.24 7.95 -3.90
C GLU A 9 14.39 6.80 -4.91
N ARG A 10 15.00 5.68 -4.50
CA ARG A 10 15.13 4.49 -5.34
C ARG A 10 13.76 3.84 -5.62
N VAL A 11 12.87 3.78 -4.61
CA VAL A 11 11.50 3.29 -4.79
C VAL A 11 10.72 4.20 -5.75
N CYS A 12 10.78 5.52 -5.57
CA CYS A 12 10.15 6.47 -6.50
C CYS A 12 10.68 6.29 -7.94
N ALA A 13 12.00 6.22 -8.11
CA ALA A 13 12.63 6.01 -9.42
C ALA A 13 12.22 4.67 -10.06
N PHE A 14 12.13 3.60 -9.29
CA PHE A 14 11.63 2.31 -9.75
C PHE A 14 10.20 2.42 -10.28
N ILE A 15 9.31 3.04 -9.52
CA ILE A 15 7.90 3.21 -9.90
C ILE A 15 7.80 4.00 -11.21
N GLU A 16 8.47 5.15 -11.29
CA GLU A 16 8.39 6.02 -12.47
C GLU A 16 9.12 5.46 -13.71
N THR A 17 10.02 4.49 -13.53
CA THR A 17 10.76 3.86 -14.63
C THR A 17 10.07 2.60 -15.18
N PHE A 18 9.47 1.79 -14.30
CA PHE A 18 8.99 0.46 -14.66
C PHE A 18 7.46 0.33 -14.59
N CYS A 19 6.79 1.08 -13.70
CA CYS A 19 5.35 0.96 -13.55
C CYS A 19 4.61 1.86 -14.55
N ARG A 20 3.55 1.31 -15.14
CA ARG A 20 2.65 2.05 -16.02
C ARG A 20 1.27 2.12 -15.40
N CYS A 21 0.53 3.18 -15.68
CA CYS A 21 -0.84 3.36 -15.22
C CYS A 21 -1.66 2.13 -15.66
N PRO A 22 -2.23 1.36 -14.71
CA PRO A 22 -2.89 0.09 -15.05
C PRO A 22 -4.30 0.29 -15.58
N GLU A 23 -4.91 1.45 -15.34
CA GLU A 23 -6.31 1.74 -15.68
C GLU A 23 -6.55 3.23 -15.93
N GLY A 24 -7.74 3.55 -16.47
CA GLY A 24 -8.21 4.90 -16.67
C GLY A 24 -7.60 5.59 -17.90
N ARG A 25 -7.74 6.91 -17.94
CA ARG A 25 -7.35 7.75 -19.09
C ARG A 25 -5.86 7.66 -19.45
N LEU A 26 -5.03 7.34 -18.47
CA LEU A 26 -3.57 7.27 -18.64
C LEU A 26 -3.05 5.84 -18.78
N VAL A 27 -3.92 4.86 -19.03
CA VAL A 27 -3.52 3.45 -19.15
C VAL A 27 -2.35 3.27 -20.11
N GLY A 28 -1.35 2.49 -19.69
CA GLY A 28 -0.13 2.20 -20.47
C GLY A 28 0.94 3.31 -20.46
N LYS A 29 0.64 4.53 -19.99
CA LYS A 29 1.65 5.59 -19.78
C LYS A 29 2.46 5.31 -18.53
N LEU A 30 3.71 5.73 -18.49
CA LEU A 30 4.53 5.66 -17.28
C LEU A 30 3.82 6.37 -16.13
N MET A 31 3.91 5.79 -14.94
CA MET A 31 3.42 6.46 -13.73
C MET A 31 4.28 7.68 -13.43
N VAL A 32 3.62 8.78 -13.11
CA VAL A 32 4.23 9.98 -12.55
C VAL A 32 3.65 10.15 -11.16
N LEU A 33 4.50 10.06 -10.16
CA LEU A 33 4.07 10.18 -8.77
C LEU A 33 3.64 11.63 -8.47
N ALA A 34 2.41 11.79 -8.01
CA ALA A 34 1.94 13.06 -7.49
C ALA A 34 2.76 13.47 -6.24
N PRO A 35 2.86 14.77 -5.91
CA PRO A 35 3.65 15.23 -4.77
C PRO A 35 3.32 14.51 -3.46
N PHE A 36 2.06 14.27 -3.16
CA PHE A 36 1.63 13.57 -1.95
C PHE A 36 2.06 12.09 -1.94
N GLN A 37 2.01 11.42 -3.09
CA GLN A 37 2.45 10.02 -3.23
C GLN A 37 3.95 9.90 -3.03
N ARG A 38 4.71 10.80 -3.64
CA ARG A 38 6.16 10.87 -3.46
C ARG A 38 6.53 11.13 -2.00
N LYS A 39 5.86 12.10 -1.35
CA LYS A 39 6.06 12.42 0.06
C LYS A 39 5.81 11.19 0.94
N PHE A 40 4.70 10.49 0.74
CA PHE A 40 4.36 9.27 1.49
C PHE A 40 5.44 8.18 1.33
N ILE A 41 5.92 7.93 0.11
CA ILE A 41 6.99 6.96 -0.14
C ILE A 41 8.29 7.36 0.58
N LEU A 42 8.71 8.62 0.46
CA LEU A 42 9.95 9.10 1.08
C LEU A 42 9.88 8.97 2.61
N GLU A 43 8.78 9.37 3.22
CA GLU A 43 8.62 9.26 4.68
C GLU A 43 8.60 7.81 5.16
N ILE A 44 8.05 6.86 4.41
CA ILE A 44 8.10 5.44 4.77
C ILE A 44 9.52 4.89 4.72
N TYR A 45 10.24 5.12 3.61
CA TYR A 45 11.50 4.40 3.36
C TYR A 45 12.74 5.15 3.80
N ASP A 46 12.65 6.44 4.05
CA ASP A 46 13.77 7.28 4.50
C ASP A 46 13.63 7.69 5.97
N ASN A 47 12.68 7.10 6.69
CA ASN A 47 12.49 7.31 8.12
C ASN A 47 13.73 6.80 8.91
N PRO A 48 14.45 7.68 9.64
CA PRO A 48 15.63 7.26 10.41
C PRO A 48 15.31 6.28 11.53
N HIS A 49 14.07 6.21 11.98
CA HIS A 49 13.60 5.29 13.02
C HIS A 49 13.05 3.98 12.46
N THR A 50 13.02 3.80 11.14
CA THR A 50 12.42 2.64 10.46
C THR A 50 10.90 2.57 10.65
N THR A 51 10.16 2.80 9.59
CA THR A 51 8.69 2.75 9.65
C THR A 51 8.19 1.33 9.83
N SER A 52 7.39 1.10 10.85
CA SER A 52 6.66 -0.15 11.08
C SER A 52 5.22 -0.09 10.55
N THR A 53 4.60 1.08 10.60
CA THR A 53 3.21 1.28 10.18
C THR A 53 3.09 2.54 9.33
N ALA A 54 2.43 2.41 8.19
CA ALA A 54 2.12 3.52 7.29
C ALA A 54 0.62 3.57 7.01
N LEU A 55 -0.02 4.68 7.35
CA LEU A 55 -1.45 4.91 7.19
C LEU A 55 -1.69 5.97 6.11
N LEU A 56 -2.57 5.68 5.15
CA LEU A 56 -2.99 6.63 4.13
C LEU A 56 -4.51 6.68 4.04
N SER A 57 -5.10 7.75 4.58
CA SER A 57 -6.51 8.09 4.43
C SER A 57 -6.67 9.15 3.36
N ILE A 58 -7.39 8.84 2.29
CA ILE A 58 -7.56 9.75 1.15
C ILE A 58 -8.83 9.39 0.38
N ALA A 59 -9.50 10.36 -0.17
CA ALA A 59 -10.73 10.18 -0.94
C ALA A 59 -10.57 9.20 -2.12
N ARG A 60 -11.69 8.67 -2.62
CA ARG A 60 -11.72 7.80 -3.81
C ARG A 60 -11.15 8.50 -5.03
N LYS A 61 -10.66 7.72 -6.00
CA LYS A 61 -10.12 8.19 -7.30
C LYS A 61 -8.79 8.96 -7.24
N ASN A 62 -8.12 8.98 -6.09
CA ASN A 62 -6.76 9.52 -5.95
C ASN A 62 -5.64 8.50 -6.23
N GLY A 63 -5.95 7.38 -6.89
CA GLY A 63 -4.95 6.41 -7.33
C GLY A 63 -4.34 5.53 -6.22
N LYS A 64 -5.01 5.41 -5.04
CA LYS A 64 -4.53 4.61 -3.89
C LYS A 64 -4.05 3.22 -4.28
N THR A 65 -4.93 2.42 -4.86
CA THR A 65 -4.65 1.01 -5.16
C THR A 65 -3.56 0.86 -6.22
N ALA A 66 -3.47 1.78 -7.20
CA ALA A 66 -2.38 1.80 -8.17
C ALA A 66 -1.03 2.14 -7.51
N LEU A 67 -1.01 3.11 -6.59
CA LEU A 67 0.18 3.44 -5.79
C LEU A 67 0.66 2.21 -5.01
N ILE A 68 -0.24 1.55 -4.30
CA ILE A 68 0.10 0.37 -3.49
C ILE A 68 0.55 -0.80 -4.36
N ALA A 69 -0.06 -1.02 -5.53
CA ALA A 69 0.39 -2.04 -6.47
C ALA A 69 1.81 -1.76 -6.99
N SER A 70 2.16 -0.49 -7.19
CA SER A 70 3.52 -0.11 -7.59
C SER A 70 4.55 -0.27 -6.47
N ILE A 71 4.19 0.06 -5.22
CA ILE A 71 5.00 -0.19 -4.03
C ILE A 71 5.20 -1.71 -3.84
N LEU A 72 4.13 -2.50 -4.00
CA LEU A 72 4.21 -3.95 -3.97
C LEU A 72 5.26 -4.49 -4.98
N LEU A 73 5.26 -3.99 -6.22
CA LEU A 73 6.25 -4.40 -7.23
C LEU A 73 7.68 -4.01 -6.83
N ALA A 74 7.87 -2.86 -6.17
CA ALA A 74 9.16 -2.47 -5.63
C ALA A 74 9.68 -3.46 -4.57
N HIS A 75 8.80 -4.11 -3.81
CA HIS A 75 9.14 -5.16 -2.86
C HIS A 75 9.27 -6.55 -3.50
N ILE A 76 8.60 -6.82 -4.61
CA ILE A 76 8.70 -8.12 -5.30
C ILE A 76 10.01 -8.23 -6.09
N CYS A 77 10.34 -7.21 -6.88
CA CYS A 77 11.46 -7.26 -7.82
C CYS A 77 12.23 -5.93 -7.96
N GLY A 78 12.01 -4.99 -7.04
CA GLY A 78 12.62 -3.66 -7.06
C GLY A 78 13.62 -3.44 -5.92
N PRO A 79 13.91 -2.18 -5.57
CA PRO A 79 15.01 -1.79 -4.69
C PRO A 79 14.85 -2.20 -3.22
N VAL A 80 13.65 -2.59 -2.80
CA VAL A 80 13.33 -2.99 -1.42
C VAL A 80 12.95 -4.47 -1.30
N ALA A 81 13.18 -5.25 -2.36
CA ALA A 81 12.99 -6.69 -2.33
C ALA A 81 13.97 -7.35 -1.36
N LYS A 82 13.48 -8.25 -0.50
CA LYS A 82 14.30 -9.02 0.46
C LYS A 82 14.30 -10.49 0.07
N GLN A 83 15.46 -11.13 0.16
CA GLN A 83 15.60 -12.54 -0.22
C GLN A 83 14.72 -13.46 0.62
N ASN A 84 14.05 -14.42 -0.04
CA ASN A 84 13.18 -15.42 0.57
C ASN A 84 12.08 -14.82 1.44
N SER A 85 11.58 -13.63 1.07
CA SER A 85 10.57 -12.93 1.85
C SER A 85 9.16 -13.21 1.36
N GLN A 86 8.21 -13.07 2.28
CA GLN A 86 6.79 -13.16 2.00
C GLN A 86 6.15 -11.78 2.10
N ILE A 87 5.25 -11.49 1.19
CA ILE A 87 4.44 -10.28 1.14
C ILE A 87 2.96 -10.68 1.03
N ILE A 88 2.11 -10.00 1.75
CA ILE A 88 0.67 -10.20 1.61
C ILE A 88 -0.06 -8.90 1.32
N SER A 89 -1.16 -8.98 0.59
CA SER A 89 -2.21 -7.97 0.65
C SER A 89 -3.50 -8.58 1.17
N GLY A 90 -4.16 -7.84 2.06
CA GLY A 90 -5.39 -8.25 2.71
C GLY A 90 -6.52 -7.27 2.48
N ALA A 91 -7.75 -7.79 2.33
CA ALA A 91 -8.97 -7.02 2.33
C ALA A 91 -10.13 -7.86 2.91
N MET A 92 -11.25 -7.20 3.23
CA MET A 92 -12.38 -7.89 3.86
C MET A 92 -13.03 -8.89 2.93
N SER A 93 -13.17 -8.58 1.63
CA SER A 93 -13.75 -9.51 0.64
C SER A 93 -12.69 -10.04 -0.35
N ARG A 94 -12.99 -11.20 -0.98
CA ARG A 94 -12.13 -11.79 -2.03
C ARG A 94 -11.98 -10.90 -3.26
N GLU A 95 -13.03 -10.14 -3.58
CA GLU A 95 -13.00 -9.22 -4.72
C GLU A 95 -12.05 -8.07 -4.46
N GLN A 96 -12.15 -7.42 -3.30
CA GLN A 96 -11.27 -6.33 -2.89
C GLN A 96 -9.81 -6.79 -2.77
N ALA A 97 -9.56 -7.95 -2.11
CA ALA A 97 -8.22 -8.53 -2.03
C ALA A 97 -7.59 -8.78 -3.40
N SER A 98 -8.41 -9.00 -4.44
CA SER A 98 -7.93 -9.21 -5.81
C SER A 98 -7.49 -7.93 -6.51
N LEU A 99 -7.89 -6.74 -6.05
CA LEU A 99 -7.65 -5.48 -6.77
C LEU A 99 -6.16 -5.16 -6.85
N VAL A 100 -5.45 -5.20 -5.74
CA VAL A 100 -4.00 -4.94 -5.70
C VAL A 100 -3.26 -5.93 -6.61
N PHE A 101 -3.60 -7.24 -6.52
CA PHE A 101 -3.03 -8.26 -7.40
C PHE A 101 -3.30 -7.96 -8.88
N LYS A 102 -4.55 -7.67 -9.25
CA LYS A 102 -4.93 -7.39 -10.65
C LYS A 102 -4.20 -6.19 -11.22
N LEU A 103 -4.05 -5.11 -10.43
CA LEU A 103 -3.32 -3.92 -10.87
C LEU A 103 -1.82 -4.19 -11.00
N ALA A 104 -1.22 -4.92 -10.06
CA ALA A 104 0.18 -5.33 -10.15
C ALA A 104 0.43 -6.19 -11.41
N VAL A 105 -0.44 -7.16 -11.71
CA VAL A 105 -0.34 -7.98 -12.93
C VAL A 105 -0.47 -7.13 -14.20
N LYS A 106 -1.39 -6.16 -14.23
CA LYS A 106 -1.48 -5.23 -15.37
C LYS A 106 -0.19 -4.44 -15.56
N MET A 107 0.40 -3.93 -14.48
CA MET A 107 1.69 -3.22 -14.53
C MET A 107 2.82 -4.13 -15.04
N ILE A 108 2.89 -5.37 -14.54
CA ILE A 108 3.86 -6.37 -15.02
C ILE A 108 3.74 -6.54 -16.54
N ASN A 109 2.54 -6.75 -17.05
CA ASN A 109 2.29 -7.01 -18.48
C ASN A 109 2.62 -5.82 -19.39
N PHE A 110 2.79 -4.63 -18.87
CA PHE A 110 3.19 -3.46 -19.64
C PHE A 110 4.70 -3.29 -19.80
N ASP A 111 5.54 -4.01 -19.05
CA ASP A 111 6.99 -3.86 -19.13
C ASP A 111 7.71 -5.22 -19.20
N GLN A 112 8.46 -5.45 -20.28
CA GLN A 112 9.17 -6.71 -20.52
C GLN A 112 10.18 -7.06 -19.42
N ARG A 113 10.74 -6.05 -18.72
CA ARG A 113 11.69 -6.26 -17.61
C ARG A 113 10.96 -6.79 -16.38
N LEU A 114 9.74 -6.30 -16.10
CA LEU A 114 8.91 -6.82 -15.03
C LEU A 114 8.41 -8.24 -15.35
N ILE A 115 8.03 -8.52 -16.60
CA ILE A 115 7.68 -9.88 -17.05
C ILE A 115 8.84 -10.84 -16.81
N ALA A 116 10.07 -10.46 -17.20
CA ALA A 116 11.26 -11.29 -17.03
C ALA A 116 11.66 -11.48 -15.55
N ALA A 117 11.34 -10.52 -14.67
CA ALA A 117 11.69 -10.55 -13.26
C ALA A 117 10.68 -11.27 -12.38
N THR A 118 9.48 -11.60 -12.90
CA THR A 118 8.38 -12.14 -12.11
C THR A 118 7.73 -13.37 -12.73
N ARG A 119 7.07 -14.18 -11.89
CA ARG A 119 6.16 -15.26 -12.31
C ARG A 119 4.80 -15.04 -11.66
N VAL A 120 3.76 -14.93 -12.46
CA VAL A 120 2.37 -14.73 -12.01
C VAL A 120 1.63 -16.07 -12.00
N VAL A 121 0.94 -16.38 -10.89
CA VAL A 121 0.03 -17.51 -10.76
C VAL A 121 -1.38 -16.98 -10.47
N ALA A 122 -2.16 -16.80 -11.54
CA ALA A 122 -3.46 -16.13 -11.47
C ALA A 122 -4.50 -16.91 -10.64
N SER A 123 -4.47 -18.23 -10.68
CA SER A 123 -5.42 -19.09 -9.95
C SER A 123 -5.34 -18.93 -8.43
N SER A 124 -4.14 -18.73 -7.90
CA SER A 124 -3.88 -18.53 -6.46
C SER A 124 -3.64 -17.07 -6.08
N LYS A 125 -3.72 -16.14 -7.05
CA LYS A 125 -3.43 -14.71 -6.86
C LYS A 125 -2.05 -14.46 -6.23
N GLN A 126 -1.04 -15.14 -6.76
CA GLN A 126 0.35 -15.05 -6.31
C GLN A 126 1.24 -14.44 -7.39
N ILE A 127 2.27 -13.72 -6.96
CA ILE A 127 3.35 -13.23 -7.79
C ILE A 127 4.68 -13.59 -7.12
N PHE A 128 5.60 -14.15 -7.89
CA PHE A 128 6.94 -14.49 -7.41
C PHE A 128 7.97 -13.58 -8.06
N GLY A 129 8.82 -12.95 -7.25
CA GLY A 129 10.02 -12.25 -7.67
C GLY A 129 11.16 -13.24 -7.84
N LEU A 130 11.61 -13.46 -9.08
CA LEU A 130 12.48 -14.58 -9.41
C LEU A 130 13.90 -14.42 -8.85
N ALA A 131 14.45 -13.19 -8.86
CA ALA A 131 15.84 -12.95 -8.49
C ALA A 131 16.13 -13.22 -7.01
N LEU A 132 15.20 -12.89 -6.11
CA LEU A 132 15.37 -13.00 -4.66
C LEU A 132 14.38 -13.98 -4.02
N ASN A 133 13.65 -14.77 -4.82
CA ASN A 133 12.63 -15.70 -4.33
C ASN A 133 11.62 -15.04 -3.38
N VAL A 134 11.09 -13.89 -3.80
CA VAL A 134 10.05 -13.18 -3.05
C VAL A 134 8.69 -13.75 -3.42
N GLU A 135 7.87 -14.07 -2.44
CA GLU A 135 6.50 -14.53 -2.64
C GLU A 135 5.49 -13.46 -2.22
N TYR A 136 4.60 -13.09 -3.14
CA TYR A 136 3.42 -12.30 -2.81
C TYR A 136 2.14 -13.10 -2.97
N LYS A 137 1.19 -12.92 -2.03
CA LYS A 137 -0.13 -13.54 -2.06
C LYS A 137 -1.22 -12.57 -1.63
N ALA A 138 -2.32 -12.51 -2.38
CA ALA A 138 -3.53 -11.81 -1.96
C ALA A 138 -4.39 -12.72 -1.09
N ILE A 139 -4.85 -12.23 0.08
CA ILE A 139 -5.69 -12.95 1.04
C ILE A 139 -6.93 -12.13 1.39
N SER A 140 -7.98 -12.76 1.88
CA SER A 140 -9.19 -12.08 2.36
C SER A 140 -9.62 -12.62 3.71
N ALA A 141 -10.36 -11.81 4.47
CA ALA A 141 -10.92 -12.21 5.76
C ALA A 141 -11.86 -13.44 5.66
N GLU A 142 -12.50 -13.64 4.50
CA GLU A 142 -13.32 -14.81 4.22
C GLU A 142 -12.52 -16.13 4.07
N ALA A 143 -11.23 -16.03 3.84
CA ALA A 143 -10.36 -17.19 3.72
C ALA A 143 -9.68 -17.45 5.06
N THR A 144 -10.15 -18.45 5.79
CA THR A 144 -9.87 -18.81 7.19
C THR A 144 -8.41 -19.18 7.52
N THR A 145 -7.42 -18.92 6.67
CA THR A 145 -6.05 -19.44 6.86
C THR A 145 -4.99 -18.34 6.81
N ALA A 146 -4.87 -17.59 7.91
CA ALA A 146 -3.67 -16.79 8.19
C ALA A 146 -2.55 -17.64 8.86
N HIS A 147 -2.76 -18.95 9.06
CA HIS A 147 -1.77 -19.83 9.67
C HIS A 147 -0.56 -20.04 8.74
N GLY A 148 0.64 -19.88 9.29
CA GLY A 148 1.91 -20.07 8.56
C GLY A 148 2.36 -18.86 7.73
N LEU A 149 1.72 -17.71 7.88
CA LEU A 149 2.18 -16.46 7.28
C LEU A 149 3.32 -15.84 8.13
N SER A 150 4.28 -15.25 7.45
CA SER A 150 5.35 -14.44 8.07
C SER A 150 5.76 -13.31 7.12
N PRO A 151 4.89 -12.32 6.90
CA PRO A 151 5.14 -11.30 5.88
C PRO A 151 6.06 -10.19 6.39
N VAL A 152 7.09 -9.86 5.59
CA VAL A 152 7.91 -8.65 5.80
C VAL A 152 7.16 -7.37 5.43
N LEU A 153 6.19 -7.49 4.52
CA LEU A 153 5.26 -6.42 4.14
C LEU A 153 3.84 -6.97 4.15
N ALA A 154 2.97 -6.31 4.90
CA ALA A 154 1.53 -6.50 4.84
C ALA A 154 0.86 -5.23 4.31
N ILE A 155 -0.03 -5.38 3.34
CA ILE A 155 -0.81 -4.30 2.76
C ILE A 155 -2.28 -4.56 3.06
N LEU A 156 -2.94 -3.63 3.73
CA LEU A 156 -4.37 -3.67 4.01
C LEU A 156 -5.08 -2.61 3.16
N ASP A 157 -5.92 -3.06 2.24
CA ASP A 157 -6.70 -2.16 1.38
C ASP A 157 -8.13 -2.02 1.89
N GLU A 158 -8.66 -0.81 1.84
CA GLU A 158 -10.00 -0.41 2.26
C GLU A 158 -10.32 -0.76 3.73
N VAL A 159 -9.35 -0.54 4.64
CA VAL A 159 -9.47 -0.79 6.08
C VAL A 159 -10.61 0.00 6.73
N GLY A 160 -10.95 1.18 6.21
CA GLY A 160 -12.09 1.98 6.66
C GLY A 160 -13.47 1.35 6.43
N GLN A 161 -13.54 0.19 5.77
CA GLN A 161 -14.77 -0.60 5.66
C GLN A 161 -14.95 -1.60 6.83
N ILE A 162 -13.95 -1.74 7.70
CA ILE A 162 -14.03 -2.59 8.89
C ILE A 162 -14.85 -1.87 9.94
N VAL A 163 -15.98 -2.47 10.31
CA VAL A 163 -16.87 -1.94 11.34
C VAL A 163 -16.39 -2.39 12.72
N GLY A 164 -16.37 -1.45 13.66
CA GLY A 164 -15.92 -1.68 15.03
C GLY A 164 -14.43 -1.46 15.25
N PRO A 165 -13.98 -1.51 16.52
CA PRO A 165 -12.63 -1.09 16.93
C PRO A 165 -11.54 -2.13 16.63
N THR A 166 -11.88 -3.38 16.36
CA THR A 166 -10.93 -4.49 16.15
C THR A 166 -11.34 -5.38 14.98
N SER A 167 -10.38 -6.15 14.47
CA SER A 167 -10.63 -7.15 13.43
C SER A 167 -9.72 -8.36 13.63
N PRO A 168 -10.28 -9.54 13.88
CA PRO A 168 -9.48 -10.78 14.01
C PRO A 168 -8.60 -11.05 12.79
N PHE A 169 -9.04 -10.65 11.61
CA PHE A 169 -8.27 -10.78 10.37
C PHE A 169 -7.02 -9.88 10.40
N VAL A 170 -7.16 -8.63 10.81
CA VAL A 170 -6.05 -7.68 10.90
C VAL A 170 -5.09 -8.10 12.02
N GLU A 171 -5.62 -8.50 13.18
CA GLU A 171 -4.82 -9.02 14.31
C GLU A 171 -4.00 -10.25 13.93
N ALA A 172 -4.56 -11.17 13.15
CA ALA A 172 -3.84 -12.32 12.66
C ALA A 172 -2.67 -11.94 11.72
N ILE A 173 -2.86 -10.92 10.86
CA ILE A 173 -1.83 -10.41 9.96
C ILE A 173 -0.71 -9.71 10.75
N THR A 174 -1.06 -8.82 11.66
CA THR A 174 -0.08 -8.07 12.46
C THR A 174 0.71 -9.00 13.38
N SER A 175 0.06 -9.99 13.98
CA SER A 175 0.73 -11.04 14.77
C SER A 175 1.69 -11.87 13.92
N ALA A 176 1.32 -12.21 12.68
CA ALA A 176 2.18 -12.95 11.76
C ALA A 176 3.46 -12.19 11.36
N GLN A 177 3.46 -10.86 11.45
CA GLN A 177 4.64 -10.01 11.20
C GLN A 177 5.65 -10.03 12.36
N GLY A 178 5.26 -10.46 13.55
CA GLY A 178 6.09 -10.45 14.74
C GLY A 178 7.36 -11.30 14.68
N ALA A 179 7.51 -12.14 13.64
CA ALA A 179 8.75 -12.91 13.40
C ALA A 179 9.87 -12.08 12.74
N HIS A 180 9.58 -10.86 12.30
CA HIS A 180 10.54 -9.98 11.62
C HIS A 180 10.96 -8.82 12.53
N GLU A 181 12.23 -8.44 12.45
CA GLU A 181 12.77 -7.32 13.21
C GLU A 181 12.21 -5.97 12.73
N HIS A 182 12.02 -5.82 11.42
CA HIS A 182 11.52 -4.60 10.79
C HIS A 182 10.43 -4.93 9.75
N PRO A 183 9.25 -5.39 10.19
CA PRO A 183 8.12 -5.58 9.30
C PRO A 183 7.49 -4.23 8.96
N LEU A 184 6.85 -4.15 7.81
CA LEU A 184 6.10 -2.96 7.39
C LEU A 184 4.63 -3.33 7.18
N LEU A 185 3.75 -2.60 7.86
CA LEU A 185 2.31 -2.61 7.61
C LEU A 185 1.94 -1.32 6.85
N ILE A 186 1.29 -1.45 5.70
CA ILE A 186 0.69 -0.32 4.98
C ILE A 186 -0.81 -0.50 4.96
N ALA A 187 -1.54 0.42 5.59
CA ALA A 187 -3.00 0.43 5.59
C ALA A 187 -3.50 1.65 4.79
N ILE A 188 -4.33 1.39 3.80
CA ILE A 188 -4.90 2.43 2.95
C ILE A 188 -6.41 2.33 2.91
N SER A 189 -7.08 3.48 2.94
CA SER A 189 -8.53 3.54 2.80
C SER A 189 -9.03 4.94 2.44
N THR A 190 -10.32 5.04 2.17
CA THR A 190 -11.10 6.24 2.49
C THR A 190 -11.36 6.31 3.99
N SER A 191 -11.78 7.46 4.50
CA SER A 191 -12.22 7.59 5.89
C SER A 191 -13.24 6.50 6.25
N ALA A 192 -13.18 6.00 7.48
CA ALA A 192 -14.17 5.07 7.98
C ALA A 192 -15.54 5.75 8.17
N ALA A 193 -16.59 4.97 8.34
CA ALA A 193 -17.94 5.48 8.49
C ALA A 193 -18.19 6.09 9.89
N SER A 194 -17.42 5.66 10.90
CA SER A 194 -17.55 6.10 12.28
C SER A 194 -16.18 6.38 12.90
N ASP A 195 -16.12 7.35 13.80
CA ASP A 195 -14.92 7.64 14.61
C ASP A 195 -14.57 6.47 15.57
N ALA A 196 -15.50 5.55 15.81
CA ALA A 196 -15.30 4.34 16.62
C ALA A 196 -14.78 3.14 15.82
N ASP A 197 -14.68 3.26 14.50
CA ASP A 197 -14.17 2.18 13.66
C ASP A 197 -12.64 2.14 13.67
N MET A 198 -12.09 0.95 13.49
CA MET A 198 -10.66 0.65 13.65
C MET A 198 -9.74 1.63 12.90
N PHE A 199 -10.06 1.97 11.66
CA PHE A 199 -9.19 2.83 10.87
C PHE A 199 -9.18 4.28 11.37
N SER A 200 -10.33 4.82 11.82
CA SER A 200 -10.40 6.14 12.48
C SER A 200 -9.59 6.16 13.75
N LEU A 201 -9.72 5.11 14.58
CA LEU A 201 -8.95 4.98 15.83
C LEU A 201 -7.44 4.93 15.55
N TRP A 202 -7.01 4.21 14.51
CA TRP A 202 -5.59 4.14 14.12
C TRP A 202 -5.03 5.49 13.66
N ILE A 203 -5.81 6.24 12.88
CA ILE A 203 -5.42 7.59 12.44
C ILE A 203 -5.34 8.54 13.64
N ASP A 204 -6.37 8.55 14.48
CA ASP A 204 -6.41 9.38 15.67
C ASP A 204 -5.24 9.10 16.61
N ASP A 205 -4.92 7.83 16.83
CA ASP A 205 -3.79 7.41 17.66
C ASP A 205 -2.45 7.82 17.03
N ALA A 206 -2.29 7.59 15.74
CA ALA A 206 -1.09 7.99 15.00
C ALA A 206 -0.84 9.51 15.02
N LEU A 207 -1.90 10.32 14.93
CA LEU A 207 -1.80 11.78 14.93
C LEU A 207 -1.55 12.35 16.35
N ARG A 208 -1.95 11.64 17.41
CA ARG A 208 -1.74 12.04 18.80
C ARG A 208 -0.45 11.51 19.39
N SER A 209 0.02 10.37 18.90
CA SER A 209 1.23 9.72 19.41
C SER A 209 2.48 10.39 18.86
N ASP A 210 3.57 10.35 19.64
CA ASP A 210 4.91 10.76 19.19
C ASP A 210 5.72 9.55 18.69
N ASP A 211 5.03 8.47 18.29
CA ASP A 211 5.68 7.26 17.78
C ASP A 211 6.32 7.53 16.42
N LYS A 212 7.64 7.56 16.41
CA LYS A 212 8.46 7.82 15.21
C LYS A 212 8.44 6.67 14.20
N HIS A 213 7.90 5.52 14.57
CA HIS A 213 7.76 4.36 13.68
C HIS A 213 6.47 4.39 12.86
N ILE A 214 5.59 5.38 13.09
CA ILE A 214 4.33 5.53 12.37
C ILE A 214 4.41 6.69 11.37
N VAL A 215 4.06 6.43 10.12
CA VAL A 215 3.84 7.44 9.09
C VAL A 215 2.34 7.51 8.83
N CYS A 216 1.72 8.66 9.06
CA CYS A 216 0.29 8.85 8.86
C CYS A 216 0.02 10.04 7.96
N HIS A 217 -0.66 9.80 6.85
CA HIS A 217 -1.17 10.85 5.96
C HIS A 217 -2.70 10.77 5.91
N GLU A 218 -3.34 11.81 6.39
CA GLU A 218 -4.77 11.98 6.29
C GLU A 218 -5.10 13.18 5.39
N TYR A 219 -5.88 12.91 4.34
CA TYR A 219 -6.38 13.90 3.40
C TYR A 219 -7.91 13.95 3.50
N THR A 220 -8.41 14.88 4.27
CA THR A 220 -9.84 15.06 4.55
C THR A 220 -10.24 16.52 4.45
N ALA A 221 -11.51 16.78 4.15
CA ALA A 221 -12.09 18.10 4.28
C ALA A 221 -12.27 18.45 5.76
N SER A 222 -12.30 19.74 6.08
CA SER A 222 -12.54 20.21 7.44
C SER A 222 -13.93 19.77 7.92
N LYS A 223 -14.06 19.41 9.21
CA LYS A 223 -15.38 19.16 9.82
C LYS A 223 -16.23 20.45 9.68
N ASP A 224 -17.49 20.28 9.32
CA ASP A 224 -18.46 21.39 9.14
C ASP A 224 -18.10 22.40 8.03
N CYS A 225 -17.28 22.00 7.04
CA CYS A 225 -16.93 22.84 5.92
C CYS A 225 -18.13 23.03 4.97
N ASP A 226 -18.12 24.14 4.23
CA ASP A 226 -18.99 24.28 3.06
C ASP A 226 -18.60 23.25 1.99
N LEU A 227 -19.52 22.33 1.67
CA LEU A 227 -19.31 21.28 0.68
C LEU A 227 -19.10 21.84 -0.76
N LEU A 228 -19.39 23.12 -1.00
CA LEU A 228 -19.12 23.80 -2.27
C LEU A 228 -17.76 24.50 -2.29
N ALA A 229 -17.06 24.56 -1.15
CA ALA A 229 -15.75 25.19 -1.07
C ALA A 229 -14.69 24.34 -1.80
N ARG A 230 -14.16 24.89 -2.90
CA ARG A 230 -13.16 24.19 -3.73
C ARG A 230 -11.89 23.86 -2.96
N ASP A 231 -11.46 24.71 -2.05
CA ASP A 231 -10.26 24.50 -1.24
C ASP A 231 -10.40 23.28 -0.33
N GLU A 232 -11.58 23.00 0.19
CA GLU A 232 -11.86 21.81 0.98
C GLU A 232 -11.79 20.52 0.13
N TRP A 233 -12.25 20.61 -1.13
CA TRP A 233 -12.09 19.49 -2.06
C TRP A 233 -10.62 19.18 -2.36
N LEU A 234 -9.78 20.19 -2.52
CA LEU A 234 -8.36 20.02 -2.76
C LEU A 234 -7.63 19.43 -1.55
N LYS A 235 -8.06 19.77 -0.31
CA LYS A 235 -7.52 19.14 0.91
C LYS A 235 -7.77 17.63 0.91
N ALA A 236 -9.00 17.21 0.56
CA ALA A 236 -9.37 15.79 0.52
C ALA A 236 -8.85 15.06 -0.73
N ASN A 237 -8.49 15.81 -1.79
CA ASN A 237 -8.10 15.25 -3.09
C ASN A 237 -6.79 15.89 -3.60
N PRO A 238 -5.65 15.64 -2.97
CA PRO A 238 -4.37 16.25 -3.33
C PRO A 238 -3.84 15.81 -4.71
N GLY A 239 -4.52 14.92 -5.40
CA GLY A 239 -4.24 14.48 -6.76
C GLY A 239 -5.03 15.19 -7.85
N MET A 240 -5.87 16.17 -7.48
CA MET A 240 -6.69 16.97 -8.43
C MET A 240 -5.89 18.09 -9.07
#